data_44af6a1f9264474ba03a85d245c3183c
#
_entry.id   44af6a1f9264474ba03a85d245c3183c
#
_cell.length_a   1.000
_cell.length_b   1.000
_cell.length_c   1.000
_cell.angle_alpha   90.00
_cell.angle_beta   90.00
_cell.angle_gamma   90.00
#
_symmetry.space_group_name_H-M   'P 1'
#
loop_
_entity.id
_entity.type
_entity.pdbx_description
1 polymer ?
#
loop_
_entity_poly.entity_id
_entity_poly.type
_entity_poly.pdbx_seq_one_letter_code
_entity_poly.pdbx_strand_id
1 'polypeptide(L)'
;VSNPVFFTAAGSLDGLGPGDSFMLDGAEARHAVTVKRLEIGEAVDIADGAGKRLTGTVAESGQGTLTVVASAVQEEHQPAVRLVLVQALAKGDRDELAVETATELGIDAVVPWQAERSIVRWKGDRAAKAHAKWQSVATAAAKQARRAWIPEVRAAVDGSGLAAAVAAADLAIILHEDAKRPLREVLEKWHGGVSDADAGAGREVLLIVGPEGGISPREVTKLSDVGAVTALLGHHVLRSSTAGPAAVVLASDILGRW
;
A
#
# COMPACT_ATOMS: atom_id res chain seq x y z
N VAL A 1 -6.82 -23.92 3.78
CA VAL A 1 -7.54 -22.87 3.01
C VAL A 1 -7.70 -21.71 3.97
N SER A 2 -7.28 -20.51 3.59
CA SER A 2 -7.41 -19.32 4.44
C SER A 2 -8.79 -18.69 4.26
N ASN A 3 -9.31 -18.06 5.32
CA ASN A 3 -10.65 -17.48 5.35
C ASN A 3 -10.84 -16.32 4.34
N PRO A 4 -12.03 -16.10 3.80
CA PRO A 4 -12.34 -14.86 3.09
C PRO A 4 -12.30 -13.68 4.07
N VAL A 5 -11.81 -12.52 3.61
CA VAL A 5 -11.73 -11.29 4.41
C VAL A 5 -12.78 -10.29 3.93
N PHE A 6 -13.44 -9.63 4.88
CA PHE A 6 -14.33 -8.49 4.65
C PHE A 6 -13.87 -7.31 5.50
N PHE A 7 -14.07 -6.10 4.99
CA PHE A 7 -13.67 -4.91 5.72
C PHE A 7 -14.86 -4.26 6.46
N THR A 8 -14.54 -3.71 7.61
CA THR A 8 -15.43 -2.86 8.40
C THR A 8 -14.74 -1.50 8.67
N ALA A 9 -15.42 -0.58 9.33
CA ALA A 9 -14.85 0.71 9.66
C ALA A 9 -13.72 0.58 10.70
N ALA A 10 -12.69 1.42 10.59
CA ALA A 10 -11.60 1.47 11.55
C ALA A 10 -12.13 1.69 12.98
N GLY A 11 -11.61 0.92 13.92
CA GLY A 11 -12.00 0.96 15.33
C GLY A 11 -13.29 0.22 15.68
N SER A 12 -14.05 -0.30 14.69
CA SER A 12 -15.30 -1.03 14.98
C SER A 12 -15.09 -2.40 15.64
N LEU A 13 -13.87 -2.89 15.66
CA LEU A 13 -13.46 -4.12 16.34
C LEU A 13 -12.87 -3.87 17.74
N ASP A 14 -12.86 -2.61 18.20
CA ASP A 14 -12.29 -2.24 19.49
C ASP A 14 -13.08 -2.85 20.66
N GLY A 15 -12.37 -3.41 21.63
CA GLY A 15 -12.97 -4.01 22.82
C GLY A 15 -13.60 -5.37 22.62
N LEU A 16 -13.62 -5.89 21.38
CA LEU A 16 -14.11 -7.25 21.11
C LEU A 16 -13.05 -8.30 21.46
N GLY A 17 -13.51 -9.46 21.93
CA GLY A 17 -12.70 -10.61 22.27
C GLY A 17 -13.35 -11.94 21.83
N PRO A 18 -12.68 -13.06 22.10
CA PRO A 18 -13.25 -14.39 21.80
C PRO A 18 -14.62 -14.59 22.44
N GLY A 19 -15.60 -15.06 21.68
CA GLY A 19 -16.98 -15.28 22.07
C GLY A 19 -17.91 -14.09 21.81
N ASP A 20 -17.39 -12.90 21.53
CA ASP A 20 -18.22 -11.76 21.17
C ASP A 20 -18.79 -11.90 19.76
N SER A 21 -19.94 -11.28 19.54
CA SER A 21 -20.59 -11.24 18.24
C SER A 21 -20.36 -9.92 17.54
N PHE A 22 -20.00 -9.96 16.28
CA PHE A 22 -19.88 -8.79 15.41
C PHE A 22 -20.88 -8.89 14.25
N MET A 23 -21.62 -7.82 14.02
CA MET A 23 -22.55 -7.75 12.88
C MET A 23 -21.93 -6.91 11.77
N LEU A 24 -21.59 -7.55 10.66
CA LEU A 24 -21.19 -6.90 9.42
C LEU A 24 -22.46 -6.48 8.65
N ASP A 25 -22.47 -5.27 8.11
CA ASP A 25 -23.58 -4.70 7.36
C ASP A 25 -23.15 -4.09 6.01
N GLY A 26 -24.07 -3.41 5.34
CA GLY A 26 -23.78 -2.61 4.14
C GLY A 26 -23.33 -3.42 2.93
N ALA A 27 -22.40 -2.87 2.17
CA ALA A 27 -21.91 -3.44 0.92
C ALA A 27 -21.08 -4.72 1.16
N GLU A 28 -20.31 -4.74 2.24
CA GLU A 28 -19.46 -5.88 2.60
C GLU A 28 -20.30 -7.09 2.99
N ALA A 29 -21.35 -6.91 3.80
CA ALA A 29 -22.26 -7.98 4.15
C ALA A 29 -23.02 -8.50 2.93
N ARG A 30 -23.50 -7.60 2.05
CA ARG A 30 -24.12 -8.03 0.79
C ARG A 30 -23.18 -8.85 -0.07
N HIS A 31 -21.91 -8.46 -0.14
CA HIS A 31 -20.89 -9.22 -0.87
C HIS A 31 -20.68 -10.60 -0.23
N ALA A 32 -20.61 -10.68 1.09
CA ALA A 32 -20.46 -11.93 1.83
C ALA A 32 -21.63 -12.89 1.58
N VAL A 33 -22.85 -12.39 1.73
CA VAL A 33 -24.08 -13.20 1.65
C VAL A 33 -24.47 -13.51 0.20
N THR A 34 -24.43 -12.52 -0.70
CA THR A 34 -24.99 -12.68 -2.06
C THR A 34 -23.96 -13.18 -3.06
N VAL A 35 -22.72 -12.70 -2.99
CA VAL A 35 -21.65 -13.04 -3.96
C VAL A 35 -20.85 -14.24 -3.48
N LYS A 36 -20.36 -14.20 -2.24
CA LYS A 36 -19.58 -15.30 -1.65
C LYS A 36 -20.46 -16.42 -1.11
N ARG A 37 -21.75 -16.13 -0.86
CA ARG A 37 -22.76 -17.09 -0.36
C ARG A 37 -22.32 -17.80 0.91
N LEU A 38 -21.76 -17.02 1.85
CA LEU A 38 -21.32 -17.57 3.13
C LEU A 38 -22.53 -18.12 3.90
N GLU A 39 -22.37 -19.33 4.39
CA GLU A 39 -23.38 -20.07 5.16
C GLU A 39 -23.02 -20.10 6.66
N ILE A 40 -24.01 -20.39 7.49
CA ILE A 40 -23.82 -20.55 8.95
C ILE A 40 -22.80 -21.69 9.19
N GLY A 41 -21.85 -21.43 10.07
CA GLY A 41 -20.77 -22.36 10.41
C GLY A 41 -19.49 -22.19 9.59
N GLU A 42 -19.49 -21.39 8.53
CA GLU A 42 -18.28 -21.11 7.76
C GLU A 42 -17.35 -20.13 8.46
N ALA A 43 -16.04 -20.37 8.29
CA ALA A 43 -15.01 -19.51 8.84
C ALA A 43 -14.84 -18.23 8.01
N VAL A 44 -14.67 -17.09 8.66
CA VAL A 44 -14.54 -15.77 8.05
C VAL A 44 -13.64 -14.87 8.87
N ASP A 45 -12.92 -13.96 8.21
CA ASP A 45 -12.17 -12.89 8.85
C ASP A 45 -12.84 -11.55 8.56
N ILE A 46 -12.95 -10.72 9.59
CA ILE A 46 -13.34 -9.30 9.48
C ILE A 46 -12.13 -8.45 9.85
N ALA A 47 -11.73 -7.54 8.99
CA ALA A 47 -10.63 -6.62 9.25
C ALA A 47 -11.15 -5.17 9.23
N ASP A 48 -10.55 -4.30 10.04
CA ASP A 48 -10.95 -2.89 10.11
C ASP A 48 -10.16 -1.95 9.19
N GLY A 49 -9.24 -2.52 8.40
CA GLY A 49 -8.36 -1.75 7.52
C GLY A 49 -7.27 -0.96 8.25
N ALA A 50 -7.24 -1.00 9.57
CA ALA A 50 -6.32 -0.30 10.46
C ALA A 50 -5.51 -1.25 11.37
N GLY A 51 -5.42 -2.52 10.99
CA GLY A 51 -4.58 -3.53 11.63
C GLY A 51 -5.33 -4.51 12.52
N LYS A 52 -6.58 -4.28 12.88
CA LYS A 52 -7.35 -5.26 13.65
C LYS A 52 -8.04 -6.27 12.75
N ARG A 53 -7.98 -7.52 13.19
CA ARG A 53 -8.61 -8.68 12.55
C ARG A 53 -9.38 -9.49 13.57
N LEU A 54 -10.65 -9.69 13.31
CA LEU A 54 -11.50 -10.67 13.98
C LEU A 54 -11.57 -11.91 13.10
N THR A 55 -11.12 -13.04 13.63
CA THR A 55 -11.33 -14.37 13.02
C THR A 55 -12.50 -15.02 13.72
N GLY A 56 -13.46 -15.54 12.97
CA GLY A 56 -14.65 -16.13 13.57
C GLY A 56 -15.42 -17.04 12.65
N THR A 57 -16.62 -17.38 13.09
CA THR A 57 -17.54 -18.26 12.39
C THR A 57 -18.86 -17.56 12.17
N VAL A 58 -19.46 -17.72 11.01
CA VAL A 58 -20.78 -17.18 10.69
C VAL A 58 -21.83 -17.82 11.59
N ALA A 59 -22.50 -17.02 12.42
CA ALA A 59 -23.58 -17.43 13.28
C ALA A 59 -24.95 -17.19 12.63
N GLU A 60 -25.09 -16.06 11.92
CA GLU A 60 -26.31 -15.71 11.20
C GLU A 60 -25.96 -15.10 9.85
N SER A 61 -26.73 -15.49 8.81
CA SER A 61 -26.62 -14.92 7.47
C SER A 61 -28.03 -14.49 7.04
N GLY A 62 -28.23 -13.19 6.92
CA GLY A 62 -29.55 -12.59 6.69
C GLY A 62 -29.58 -11.65 5.49
N GLN A 63 -30.68 -10.90 5.35
CA GLN A 63 -30.91 -9.97 4.23
C GLN A 63 -29.96 -8.76 4.27
N GLY A 64 -28.70 -8.97 3.86
CA GLY A 64 -27.70 -7.90 3.79
C GLY A 64 -26.94 -7.66 5.11
N THR A 65 -27.00 -8.59 6.04
CA THR A 65 -26.23 -8.63 7.28
C THR A 65 -25.57 -9.99 7.48
N LEU A 66 -24.44 -10.04 8.15
CA LEU A 66 -23.73 -11.25 8.52
C LEU A 66 -23.28 -11.11 9.98
N THR A 67 -23.77 -11.97 10.87
CA THR A 67 -23.32 -12.04 12.26
C THR A 67 -22.21 -13.07 12.39
N VAL A 68 -21.07 -12.65 12.94
CA VAL A 68 -19.86 -13.48 13.14
C VAL A 68 -19.58 -13.57 14.63
N VAL A 69 -19.40 -14.78 15.15
CA VAL A 69 -18.92 -15.02 16.52
C VAL A 69 -17.39 -15.13 16.45
N ALA A 70 -16.71 -14.27 17.20
CA ALA A 70 -15.27 -14.22 17.23
C ALA A 70 -14.65 -15.43 17.93
N SER A 71 -13.70 -16.06 17.29
CA SER A 71 -12.79 -17.04 17.91
C SER A 71 -11.50 -16.38 18.40
N ALA A 72 -11.08 -15.32 17.71
CA ALA A 72 -9.91 -14.50 18.07
C ALA A 72 -10.08 -13.08 17.54
N VAL A 73 -9.52 -12.11 18.25
CA VAL A 73 -9.30 -10.75 17.77
C VAL A 73 -7.82 -10.44 17.93
N GLN A 74 -7.15 -10.06 16.85
CA GLN A 74 -5.72 -9.83 16.80
C GLN A 74 -5.42 -8.45 16.25
N GLU A 75 -4.32 -7.85 16.69
CA GLU A 75 -3.78 -6.61 16.15
C GLU A 75 -2.48 -6.92 15.41
N GLU A 76 -2.49 -6.64 14.11
CA GLU A 76 -1.32 -6.72 13.24
C GLU A 76 -0.59 -5.37 13.31
N HIS A 77 0.59 -5.33 13.90
CA HIS A 77 1.37 -4.10 14.01
C HIS A 77 1.94 -3.67 12.65
N GLN A 78 2.07 -2.36 12.46
CA GLN A 78 2.78 -1.84 11.30
C GLN A 78 4.26 -2.22 11.37
N PRO A 79 4.91 -2.46 10.21
CA PRO A 79 6.35 -2.71 10.15
C PRO A 79 7.14 -1.52 10.72
N ALA A 80 8.29 -1.79 11.35
CA ALA A 80 9.20 -0.74 11.85
C ALA A 80 9.68 0.19 10.73
N VAL A 81 9.82 -0.34 9.51
CA VAL A 81 10.10 0.43 8.30
C VAL A 81 8.91 0.34 7.35
N ARG A 82 8.25 1.45 7.10
CA ARG A 82 7.15 1.56 6.15
C ARG A 82 7.68 1.81 4.74
N LEU A 83 7.13 1.10 3.77
CA LEU A 83 7.41 1.32 2.35
C LEU A 83 6.32 2.18 1.74
N VAL A 84 6.72 3.25 1.08
CA VAL A 84 5.82 4.19 0.40
C VAL A 84 6.16 4.21 -1.08
N LEU A 85 5.20 3.84 -1.93
CA LEU A 85 5.34 3.93 -3.38
C LEU A 85 4.93 5.32 -3.86
N VAL A 86 5.88 6.09 -4.35
CA VAL A 86 5.59 7.32 -5.10
C VAL A 86 5.45 6.95 -6.57
N GLN A 87 4.20 6.85 -7.03
CA GLN A 87 3.89 6.41 -8.38
C GLN A 87 3.52 7.59 -9.27
N ALA A 88 4.31 7.83 -10.32
CA ALA A 88 3.93 8.82 -11.31
C ALA A 88 2.66 8.43 -12.04
N LEU A 89 1.79 9.44 -12.31
CA LEU A 89 0.57 9.25 -13.08
C LEU A 89 0.91 8.76 -14.49
N ALA A 90 0.32 7.64 -14.90
CA ALA A 90 0.59 6.96 -16.16
C ALA A 90 -0.68 6.75 -17.00
N LYS A 91 -0.54 6.39 -18.27
CA LYS A 91 -1.66 6.11 -19.16
C LYS A 91 -2.12 4.65 -19.06
N GLY A 92 -3.41 4.44 -19.35
CA GLY A 92 -3.97 3.11 -19.58
C GLY A 92 -3.87 2.19 -18.37
N ASP A 93 -4.32 2.69 -17.23
CA ASP A 93 -4.44 1.96 -15.95
C ASP A 93 -3.13 1.34 -15.42
N ARG A 94 -1.97 1.78 -15.94
CA ARG A 94 -0.66 1.26 -15.51
C ARG A 94 -0.29 1.68 -14.09
N ASP A 95 -0.67 2.88 -13.71
CA ASP A 95 -0.51 3.38 -12.35
C ASP A 95 -1.43 2.64 -11.38
N GLU A 96 -2.67 2.36 -11.77
CA GLU A 96 -3.59 1.54 -10.99
C GLU A 96 -3.07 0.10 -10.81
N LEU A 97 -2.55 -0.51 -11.88
CA LEU A 97 -1.91 -1.83 -11.81
C LEU A 97 -0.69 -1.83 -10.87
N ALA A 98 0.10 -0.73 -10.86
CA ALA A 98 1.20 -0.59 -9.90
C ALA A 98 0.70 -0.54 -8.46
N VAL A 99 -0.37 0.21 -8.18
CA VAL A 99 -1.00 0.31 -6.86
C VAL A 99 -1.56 -1.05 -6.41
N GLU A 100 -2.29 -1.73 -7.30
CA GLU A 100 -2.86 -3.06 -7.05
C GLU A 100 -1.76 -4.05 -6.65
N THR A 101 -0.79 -4.24 -7.54
CA THR A 101 0.29 -5.21 -7.32
C THR A 101 1.17 -4.84 -6.12
N ALA A 102 1.53 -3.56 -5.94
CA ALA A 102 2.30 -3.14 -4.77
C ALA A 102 1.53 -3.36 -3.46
N THR A 103 0.20 -3.22 -3.48
CA THR A 103 -0.65 -3.51 -2.32
C THR A 103 -0.61 -5.00 -1.97
N GLU A 104 -0.75 -5.89 -2.96
CA GLU A 104 -0.63 -7.33 -2.75
C GLU A 104 0.74 -7.72 -2.16
N LEU A 105 1.79 -6.99 -2.54
CA LEU A 105 3.17 -7.23 -2.11
C LEU A 105 3.53 -6.54 -0.79
N GLY A 106 2.60 -5.84 -0.14
CA GLY A 106 2.80 -5.32 1.21
C GLY A 106 3.22 -3.85 1.31
N ILE A 107 2.96 -3.01 0.30
CA ILE A 107 3.17 -1.55 0.43
C ILE A 107 2.31 -0.96 1.56
N ASP A 108 2.79 0.06 2.26
CA ASP A 108 2.06 0.67 3.39
C ASP A 108 1.36 1.97 3.01
N ALA A 109 1.88 2.68 2.02
CA ALA A 109 1.22 3.86 1.46
C ALA A 109 1.61 4.08 0.00
N VAL A 110 0.78 4.85 -0.70
CA VAL A 110 1.00 5.24 -2.09
C VAL A 110 0.82 6.76 -2.22
N VAL A 111 1.73 7.41 -2.94
CA VAL A 111 1.68 8.85 -3.24
C VAL A 111 1.51 9.02 -4.75
N PRO A 112 0.36 9.51 -5.23
CA PRO A 112 0.19 9.86 -6.64
C PRO A 112 1.09 11.05 -6.98
N TRP A 113 1.94 10.92 -8.00
CA TRP A 113 2.87 11.95 -8.39
C TRP A 113 2.59 12.47 -9.80
N GLN A 114 2.34 13.77 -9.91
CA GLN A 114 2.20 14.45 -11.18
C GLN A 114 3.57 14.94 -11.68
N ALA A 115 4.36 14.03 -12.28
CA ALA A 115 5.66 14.32 -12.83
C ALA A 115 5.60 15.26 -14.05
N GLU A 116 6.71 15.94 -14.37
CA GLU A 116 6.80 16.86 -15.51
C GLU A 116 6.41 16.17 -16.83
N ARG A 117 6.87 14.92 -17.01
CA ARG A 117 6.62 14.12 -18.22
C ARG A 117 5.40 13.20 -18.12
N SER A 118 4.62 13.27 -17.03
CA SER A 118 3.34 12.58 -16.97
C SER A 118 2.37 13.19 -17.99
N ILE A 119 1.79 12.35 -18.84
CA ILE A 119 0.78 12.76 -19.80
C ILE A 119 -0.57 12.95 -19.10
N VAL A 120 -0.87 12.07 -18.14
CA VAL A 120 -2.06 12.14 -17.31
C VAL A 120 -1.90 13.28 -16.30
N ARG A 121 -2.96 14.05 -16.12
CA ARG A 121 -3.02 15.16 -15.18
C ARG A 121 -4.31 15.10 -14.37
N TRP A 122 -4.17 15.12 -13.06
CA TRP A 122 -5.31 15.21 -12.16
C TRP A 122 -5.65 16.69 -11.88
N LYS A 123 -6.78 17.17 -12.39
CA LYS A 123 -7.20 18.57 -12.25
C LYS A 123 -8.68 18.67 -11.87
N GLY A 124 -9.00 19.64 -10.99
CA GLY A 124 -10.38 19.93 -10.57
C GLY A 124 -11.09 18.67 -10.03
N ASP A 125 -12.38 18.53 -10.34
CA ASP A 125 -13.23 17.42 -9.87
C ASP A 125 -12.73 16.03 -10.30
N ARG A 126 -11.95 15.94 -11.39
CA ARG A 126 -11.35 14.69 -11.85
C ARG A 126 -10.27 14.18 -10.90
N ALA A 127 -9.57 15.09 -10.20
CA ALA A 127 -8.54 14.71 -9.25
C ALA A 127 -9.13 13.91 -8.07
N ALA A 128 -10.25 14.39 -7.51
CA ALA A 128 -10.92 13.68 -6.42
C ALA A 128 -11.43 12.29 -6.84
N LYS A 129 -12.00 12.18 -8.05
CA LYS A 129 -12.46 10.90 -8.61
C LYS A 129 -11.32 9.92 -8.84
N ALA A 130 -10.20 10.40 -9.39
CA ALA A 130 -9.03 9.57 -9.65
C ALA A 130 -8.37 9.10 -8.34
N HIS A 131 -8.27 9.98 -7.34
CA HIS A 131 -7.80 9.63 -6.01
C HIS A 131 -8.70 8.55 -5.36
N ALA A 132 -10.03 8.73 -5.39
CA ALA A 132 -10.98 7.74 -4.89
C ALA A 132 -10.88 6.40 -5.62
N LYS A 133 -10.57 6.41 -6.92
CA LYS A 133 -10.33 5.19 -7.70
C LYS A 133 -9.09 4.45 -7.20
N TRP A 134 -7.97 5.13 -6.97
CA TRP A 134 -6.77 4.50 -6.41
C TRP A 134 -7.04 3.95 -5.01
N GLN A 135 -7.78 4.67 -4.16
CA GLN A 135 -8.19 4.16 -2.85
C GLN A 135 -9.03 2.88 -2.97
N SER A 136 -9.95 2.84 -3.93
CA SER A 136 -10.76 1.63 -4.20
C SER A 136 -9.91 0.46 -4.69
N VAL A 137 -8.92 0.72 -5.56
CA VAL A 137 -7.96 -0.30 -6.04
C VAL A 137 -7.16 -0.85 -4.87
N ALA A 138 -6.57 0.01 -4.03
CA ALA A 138 -5.81 -0.40 -2.85
C ALA A 138 -6.67 -1.22 -1.87
N THR A 139 -7.91 -0.81 -1.63
CA THR A 139 -8.84 -1.54 -0.76
C THR A 139 -9.17 -2.93 -1.33
N ALA A 140 -9.46 -3.02 -2.63
CA ALA A 140 -9.77 -4.29 -3.28
C ALA A 140 -8.57 -5.24 -3.28
N ALA A 141 -7.37 -4.74 -3.57
CA ALA A 141 -6.13 -5.50 -3.53
C ALA A 141 -5.78 -5.97 -2.11
N ALA A 142 -5.93 -5.10 -1.09
CA ALA A 142 -5.73 -5.47 0.31
C ALA A 142 -6.69 -6.58 0.74
N LYS A 143 -7.95 -6.53 0.32
CA LYS A 143 -8.95 -7.57 0.56
C LYS A 143 -8.56 -8.89 -0.10
N GLN A 144 -8.17 -8.85 -1.37
CA GLN A 144 -7.73 -10.03 -2.12
C GLN A 144 -6.48 -10.65 -1.48
N ALA A 145 -5.51 -9.83 -1.09
CA ALA A 145 -4.30 -10.25 -0.39
C ALA A 145 -4.51 -10.57 1.11
N ARG A 146 -5.74 -10.42 1.61
CA ARG A 146 -6.14 -10.70 3.01
C ARG A 146 -5.34 -9.92 4.05
N ARG A 147 -5.02 -8.68 3.74
CA ARG A 147 -4.33 -7.77 4.65
C ARG A 147 -5.30 -7.22 5.69
N ALA A 148 -4.86 -7.03 6.94
CA ALA A 148 -5.60 -6.25 7.93
C ALA A 148 -5.40 -4.75 7.76
N TRP A 149 -4.30 -4.34 7.11
CA TRP A 149 -4.00 -2.95 6.76
C TRP A 149 -4.37 -2.64 5.31
N ILE A 150 -5.17 -1.60 5.10
CA ILE A 150 -5.37 -1.00 3.78
C ILE A 150 -4.30 0.08 3.59
N PRO A 151 -3.50 0.05 2.50
CA PRO A 151 -2.53 1.11 2.24
C PRO A 151 -3.19 2.48 2.13
N GLU A 152 -2.57 3.48 2.74
CA GLU A 152 -3.00 4.87 2.61
C GLU A 152 -2.70 5.36 1.18
N VAL A 153 -3.70 5.89 0.48
CA VAL A 153 -3.46 6.69 -0.74
C VAL A 153 -3.41 8.15 -0.32
N ARG A 154 -2.20 8.69 -0.26
CA ARG A 154 -1.94 10.07 0.16
C ARG A 154 -2.39 11.08 -0.90
N ALA A 155 -2.44 12.35 -0.52
CA ALA A 155 -2.73 13.42 -1.46
C ALA A 155 -1.75 13.42 -2.64
N ALA A 156 -2.26 13.71 -3.84
CA ALA A 156 -1.42 13.82 -5.03
C ALA A 156 -0.46 15.00 -4.90
N VAL A 157 0.78 14.79 -5.31
CA VAL A 157 1.84 15.80 -5.25
C VAL A 157 2.36 16.18 -6.65
N ASP A 158 2.84 17.41 -6.76
CA ASP A 158 3.70 17.87 -7.86
C ASP A 158 5.18 17.75 -7.49
N GLY A 159 6.07 18.27 -8.31
CA GLY A 159 7.52 18.24 -8.05
C GLY A 159 7.96 19.01 -6.80
N SER A 160 7.16 19.97 -6.30
CA SER A 160 7.48 20.68 -5.04
C SER A 160 6.98 19.91 -3.82
N GLY A 161 5.78 19.38 -3.90
CA GLY A 161 5.24 18.50 -2.87
C GLY A 161 6.07 17.22 -2.70
N LEU A 162 6.55 16.64 -3.81
CA LEU A 162 7.44 15.48 -3.74
C LEU A 162 8.79 15.83 -3.11
N ALA A 163 9.39 16.98 -3.42
CA ALA A 163 10.65 17.40 -2.79
C ALA A 163 10.49 17.56 -1.26
N ALA A 164 9.35 18.08 -0.80
CA ALA A 164 9.06 18.16 0.63
C ALA A 164 8.90 16.77 1.27
N ALA A 165 8.22 15.82 0.59
CA ALA A 165 8.10 14.45 1.07
C ALA A 165 9.47 13.74 1.14
N VAL A 166 10.33 13.92 0.15
CA VAL A 166 11.71 13.40 0.13
C VAL A 166 12.51 13.92 1.30
N ALA A 167 12.45 15.23 1.56
CA ALA A 167 13.19 15.85 2.68
C ALA A 167 12.71 15.35 4.06
N ALA A 168 11.48 14.87 4.17
CA ALA A 168 10.91 14.36 5.41
C ALA A 168 11.09 12.85 5.61
N ALA A 169 11.44 12.10 4.56
CA ALA A 169 11.60 10.65 4.61
C ALA A 169 12.99 10.25 5.14
N ASP A 170 13.06 9.08 5.76
CA ASP A 170 14.35 8.52 6.23
C ASP A 170 15.24 8.05 5.07
N LEU A 171 14.61 7.60 3.98
CA LEU A 171 15.29 7.27 2.73
C LEU A 171 14.34 7.50 1.55
N ALA A 172 14.81 8.18 0.52
CA ALA A 172 14.07 8.33 -0.73
C ALA A 172 14.92 7.82 -1.91
N ILE A 173 14.36 6.90 -2.68
CA ILE A 173 15.06 6.22 -3.76
C ILE A 173 14.34 6.48 -5.09
N ILE A 174 15.02 7.12 -6.01
CA ILE A 174 14.57 7.29 -7.39
C ILE A 174 15.01 6.07 -8.20
N LEU A 175 14.05 5.27 -8.67
CA LEU A 175 14.36 4.18 -9.60
C LEU A 175 14.67 4.77 -10.97
N HIS A 176 15.92 4.64 -11.41
CA HIS A 176 16.41 5.30 -12.62
C HIS A 176 17.33 4.38 -13.42
N GLU A 177 17.12 4.31 -14.74
CA GLU A 177 17.86 3.43 -15.64
C GLU A 177 19.35 3.77 -15.75
N ASP A 178 19.71 5.05 -15.61
CA ASP A 178 21.11 5.52 -15.63
C ASP A 178 21.80 5.47 -14.28
N ALA A 179 21.13 5.01 -13.23
CA ALA A 179 21.75 4.91 -11.90
C ALA A 179 22.90 3.90 -11.90
N LYS A 180 23.95 4.19 -11.12
CA LYS A 180 25.15 3.35 -11.03
C LYS A 180 25.10 2.33 -9.90
N ARG A 181 24.35 2.65 -8.84
CA ARG A 181 24.24 1.78 -7.67
C ARG A 181 23.00 0.88 -7.75
N PRO A 182 23.15 -0.44 -7.56
CA PRO A 182 22.00 -1.34 -7.44
C PRO A 182 21.09 -0.95 -6.27
N LEU A 183 19.78 -1.12 -6.44
CA LEU A 183 18.81 -0.88 -5.37
C LEU A 183 19.12 -1.68 -4.10
N ARG A 184 19.57 -2.94 -4.26
CA ARG A 184 20.00 -3.81 -3.14
C ARG A 184 21.09 -3.13 -2.29
N GLU A 185 22.14 -2.63 -2.92
CA GLU A 185 23.26 -2.01 -2.23
C GLU A 185 22.83 -0.74 -1.46
N VAL A 186 21.92 0.05 -2.03
CA VAL A 186 21.39 1.25 -1.38
C VAL A 186 20.62 0.89 -0.13
N LEU A 187 19.75 -0.12 -0.23
CA LEU A 187 18.91 -0.59 0.90
C LEU A 187 19.74 -1.26 1.99
N GLU A 188 20.66 -2.16 1.63
CA GLU A 188 21.52 -2.86 2.60
C GLU A 188 22.41 -1.86 3.37
N LYS A 189 22.99 -0.88 2.67
CA LYS A 189 23.79 0.16 3.31
C LYS A 189 22.97 1.01 4.27
N TRP A 190 21.78 1.41 3.89
CA TRP A 190 20.91 2.20 4.75
C TRP A 190 20.44 1.37 5.96
N HIS A 191 20.00 0.14 5.75
CA HIS A 191 19.51 -0.75 6.80
C HIS A 191 20.62 -1.10 7.81
N GLY A 192 21.83 -1.39 7.33
CA GLY A 192 22.99 -1.68 8.20
C GLY A 192 23.51 -0.49 8.99
N GLY A 193 23.14 0.74 8.61
CA GLY A 193 23.48 1.97 9.35
C GLY A 193 22.46 2.38 10.41
N VAL A 194 21.35 1.63 10.50
CA VAL A 194 20.26 1.86 11.45
C VAL A 194 20.59 1.19 12.77
N SER A 195 20.59 1.94 13.87
CA SER A 195 20.77 1.37 15.21
C SER A 195 19.47 0.74 15.74
N ASP A 196 19.58 -0.32 16.54
CA ASP A 196 18.42 -0.95 17.21
C ASP A 196 17.65 0.03 18.10
N ALA A 197 18.30 1.08 18.61
CA ALA A 197 17.65 2.13 19.41
C ALA A 197 16.65 2.97 18.60
N ASP A 198 16.82 3.03 17.29
CA ASP A 198 15.94 3.75 16.37
C ASP A 198 14.84 2.84 15.76
N ALA A 199 14.82 1.58 16.06
CA ALA A 199 13.87 0.61 15.49
C ALA A 199 12.41 0.84 15.92
N GLY A 200 12.15 1.68 16.92
CA GLY A 200 10.81 1.97 17.42
C GLY A 200 10.09 3.16 16.76
N ALA A 201 10.78 3.97 15.97
CA ALA A 201 10.17 5.10 15.26
C ALA A 201 9.78 4.65 13.85
N GLY A 202 8.49 4.62 13.52
CA GLY A 202 7.99 4.22 12.20
C GLY A 202 8.66 4.99 11.06
N ARG A 203 9.74 4.42 10.52
CA ARG A 203 10.56 5.02 9.45
C ARG A 203 9.89 4.84 8.10
N GLU A 204 10.16 5.76 7.20
CA GLU A 204 9.63 5.67 5.84
C GLU A 204 10.72 5.61 4.78
N VAL A 205 10.60 4.62 3.89
CA VAL A 205 11.39 4.50 2.67
C VAL A 205 10.49 4.81 1.49
N LEU A 206 10.80 5.87 0.74
CA LEU A 206 10.11 6.23 -0.50
C LEU A 206 10.75 5.52 -1.69
N LEU A 207 9.94 4.80 -2.47
CA LEU A 207 10.31 4.20 -3.75
C LEU A 207 9.66 5.02 -4.85
N ILE A 208 10.45 5.81 -5.61
CA ILE A 208 9.95 6.78 -6.58
C ILE A 208 10.06 6.22 -7.99
N VAL A 209 8.90 6.09 -8.65
CA VAL A 209 8.75 5.53 -10.00
C VAL A 209 8.25 6.62 -10.94
N GLY A 210 8.98 6.85 -12.03
CA GLY A 210 8.63 7.80 -13.07
C GLY A 210 7.53 7.33 -14.02
N PRO A 211 6.99 8.25 -14.83
CA PRO A 211 6.06 7.94 -15.92
C PRO A 211 6.77 7.27 -17.10
N GLU A 212 6.02 6.88 -18.13
CA GLU A 212 6.57 6.27 -19.35
C GLU A 212 7.60 7.13 -20.08
N GLY A 213 7.51 8.46 -19.93
CA GLY A 213 8.48 9.43 -20.48
C GLY A 213 9.75 9.57 -19.63
N GLY A 214 9.88 8.77 -18.57
CA GLY A 214 10.97 8.88 -17.59
C GLY A 214 10.86 10.10 -16.69
N ILE A 215 11.77 10.23 -15.74
CA ILE A 215 11.89 11.39 -14.86
C ILE A 215 12.79 12.41 -15.56
N SER A 216 12.44 13.71 -15.52
CA SER A 216 13.25 14.72 -16.14
C SER A 216 14.58 14.92 -15.37
N PRO A 217 15.70 15.27 -16.06
CA PRO A 217 16.96 15.56 -15.37
C PRO A 217 16.81 16.64 -14.29
N ARG A 218 15.93 17.62 -14.53
CA ARG A 218 15.63 18.68 -13.57
C ARG A 218 14.96 18.14 -12.31
N GLU A 219 13.99 17.20 -12.45
CA GLU A 219 13.34 16.55 -11.31
C GLU A 219 14.34 15.68 -10.54
N VAL A 220 15.16 14.89 -11.24
CA VAL A 220 16.22 14.09 -10.60
C VAL A 220 17.15 14.97 -9.79
N THR A 221 17.66 16.07 -10.36
CA THR A 221 18.55 17.02 -9.64
C THR A 221 17.82 17.59 -8.43
N LYS A 222 16.61 18.14 -8.61
CA LYS A 222 15.82 18.75 -7.53
C LYS A 222 15.57 17.78 -6.37
N LEU A 223 15.24 16.54 -6.65
CA LEU A 223 15.00 15.53 -5.62
C LEU A 223 16.32 15.08 -4.96
N SER A 224 17.39 14.98 -5.71
CA SER A 224 18.72 14.65 -5.16
C SER A 224 19.26 15.75 -4.25
N ASP A 225 19.04 17.02 -4.58
CA ASP A 225 19.44 18.17 -3.75
C ASP A 225 18.78 18.18 -2.37
N VAL A 226 17.62 17.52 -2.23
CA VAL A 226 16.91 17.39 -0.95
C VAL A 226 17.04 15.98 -0.32
N GLY A 227 17.96 15.15 -0.82
CA GLY A 227 18.37 13.92 -0.17
C GLY A 227 17.96 12.62 -0.85
N ALA A 228 17.25 12.66 -1.98
CA ALA A 228 16.95 11.43 -2.71
C ALA A 228 18.21 10.85 -3.36
N VAL A 229 18.28 9.52 -3.41
CA VAL A 229 19.36 8.80 -4.11
C VAL A 229 18.79 8.06 -5.32
N THR A 230 19.56 8.00 -6.41
CA THR A 230 19.17 7.17 -7.57
C THR A 230 19.65 5.74 -7.38
N ALA A 231 18.81 4.78 -7.79
CA ALA A 231 19.16 3.37 -7.76
C ALA A 231 18.69 2.62 -9.01
N LEU A 232 19.50 1.64 -9.42
CA LEU A 232 19.21 0.74 -10.54
C LEU A 232 18.50 -0.52 -9.99
N LEU A 233 17.32 -0.83 -10.52
CA LEU A 233 16.57 -2.00 -10.12
C LEU A 233 17.02 -3.29 -10.82
N GLY A 234 17.68 -3.16 -11.96
CA GLY A 234 18.18 -4.29 -12.75
C GLY A 234 18.67 -3.85 -14.12
N HIS A 235 19.06 -4.80 -14.96
CA HIS A 235 19.66 -4.52 -16.27
C HIS A 235 18.64 -4.13 -17.35
N HIS A 236 17.35 -4.37 -17.10
CA HIS A 236 16.30 -4.10 -18.08
C HIS A 236 15.45 -2.91 -17.67
N VAL A 237 15.02 -2.12 -18.65
CA VAL A 237 14.03 -1.06 -18.42
C VAL A 237 12.68 -1.70 -18.13
N LEU A 238 12.15 -1.44 -16.95
CA LEU A 238 10.84 -1.92 -16.53
C LEU A 238 9.75 -0.91 -16.88
N ARG A 239 8.55 -1.40 -17.11
CA ARG A 239 7.38 -0.51 -17.20
C ARG A 239 7.11 0.16 -15.85
N SER A 240 6.50 1.35 -15.90
CA SER A 240 6.09 2.07 -14.67
C SER A 240 5.20 1.23 -13.74
N SER A 241 4.36 0.34 -14.32
CA SER A 241 3.53 -0.61 -13.56
C SER A 241 4.31 -1.75 -12.89
N THR A 242 5.53 -2.03 -13.35
CA THR A 242 6.33 -3.18 -12.87
C THR A 242 7.44 -2.74 -11.91
N ALA A 243 8.01 -1.56 -12.14
CA ALA A 243 9.19 -1.08 -11.39
C ALA A 243 8.89 -0.93 -9.89
N GLY A 244 7.75 -0.32 -9.54
CA GLY A 244 7.31 -0.16 -8.14
C GLY A 244 7.15 -1.50 -7.42
N PRO A 245 6.29 -2.40 -7.92
CA PRO A 245 6.10 -3.73 -7.35
C PRO A 245 7.41 -4.53 -7.18
N ALA A 246 8.28 -4.55 -8.20
CA ALA A 246 9.56 -5.23 -8.11
C ALA A 246 10.49 -4.62 -7.03
N ALA A 247 10.49 -3.30 -6.88
CA ALA A 247 11.24 -2.63 -5.82
C ALA A 247 10.66 -2.94 -4.43
N VAL A 248 9.33 -3.05 -4.29
CA VAL A 248 8.67 -3.44 -3.04
C VAL A 248 9.09 -4.84 -2.60
N VAL A 249 9.14 -5.82 -3.53
CA VAL A 249 9.61 -7.18 -3.24
C VAL A 249 11.04 -7.15 -2.70
N LEU A 250 11.96 -6.51 -3.42
CA LEU A 250 13.35 -6.45 -3.04
C LEU A 250 13.57 -5.70 -1.70
N ALA A 251 12.85 -4.61 -1.50
CA ALA A 251 12.92 -3.85 -0.26
C ALA A 251 12.34 -4.64 0.93
N SER A 252 11.25 -5.36 0.73
CA SER A 252 10.65 -6.20 1.77
C SER A 252 11.59 -7.32 2.22
N ASP A 253 12.26 -7.99 1.29
CA ASP A 253 13.27 -9.02 1.58
C ASP A 253 14.44 -8.45 2.39
N ILE A 254 15.03 -7.35 1.94
CA ILE A 254 16.21 -6.75 2.59
C ILE A 254 15.88 -6.17 3.97
N LEU A 255 14.69 -5.61 4.13
CA LEU A 255 14.25 -4.98 5.38
C LEU A 255 13.58 -5.97 6.36
N GLY A 256 13.64 -7.28 6.07
CA GLY A 256 13.11 -8.31 6.95
C GLY A 256 11.60 -8.24 7.16
N ARG A 257 10.85 -7.81 6.14
CA ARG A 257 9.38 -7.70 6.18
C ARG A 257 8.67 -8.98 5.73
N TRP A 258 9.41 -9.90 5.15
CA TRP A 258 8.93 -11.22 4.65
C TRP A 258 9.64 -12.37 5.35
#